data_54ca541ad28592fc25faeb36cbeeaee7
#
_entry.id   54ca541ad28592fc25faeb36cbeeaee7
#
_cell.length_a   1.000
_cell.length_b   1.000
_cell.length_c   1.000
_cell.angle_alpha   90.00
_cell.angle_beta   90.00
_cell.angle_gamma   90.00
#
_symmetry.space_group_name_H-M   'P 1'
#
loop_
_entity.id
_entity.type
_entity.pdbx_description
1 polymer ?
#
loop_
_entity_poly.entity_id
_entity_poly.type
_entity_poly.pdbx_seq_one_letter_code
_entity_poly.pdbx_strand_id
1 'polypeptide(L)'
;MHGRDWVHRLLLVGSLLGCGGVSTHGGEDAGMVLRACPTSGPGAVVSAGRCWVFSPASAGAGPGQNATSLSYAVEPSGTGSGTLVLLLNGSGGSPGGMVRDPSLNLFTAAAESGHHVLAIAYRSDLAVAEMCGPRPDCYGATRRTQLTGVFEAEADASLMDIRVDEGVIPRLDQALRALAAWRPDAGWSAFIGNPGASAPADRIDWQRVIASGHSQGGGHAAYLGKLFPLMRVVQFSSTCDAPGGVPAPWTAAASGWATSPGEAFFGLSAPTVFRAGVPTGGDLNCPYHLAVWQNLGMAESRQADDAATCAGLGPHGASIGCTANYSRWVELFR
;
A
#
# COMPACT_ATOMS: atom_id res chain seq x y z
N MET A 1 44.17 -23.55 -8.64
CA MET A 1 44.37 -24.25 -7.36
C MET A 1 43.70 -23.46 -6.26
N HIS A 2 42.91 -24.16 -5.46
CA HIS A 2 42.22 -23.79 -4.23
C HIS A 2 40.92 -22.98 -4.38
N GLY A 3 39.82 -23.74 -4.47
CA GLY A 3 38.48 -23.34 -4.16
C GLY A 3 38.25 -23.12 -2.66
N ARG A 4 37.25 -22.37 -2.34
CA ARG A 4 36.62 -22.37 -1.02
C ARG A 4 35.12 -22.29 -1.19
N ASP A 5 34.49 -23.46 -1.03
CA ASP A 5 33.06 -23.62 -0.82
C ASP A 5 32.64 -22.97 0.50
N TRP A 6 31.61 -22.13 0.47
CA TRP A 6 30.87 -21.71 1.67
C TRP A 6 29.48 -22.31 1.61
N VAL A 7 29.32 -23.44 2.29
CA VAL A 7 28.03 -24.06 2.57
C VAL A 7 27.45 -23.42 3.83
N HIS A 8 26.41 -22.65 3.73
CA HIS A 8 25.64 -22.24 4.89
C HIS A 8 24.57 -23.29 5.21
N ARG A 9 24.76 -23.95 6.33
CA ARG A 9 23.77 -24.82 6.97
C ARG A 9 22.68 -23.96 7.60
N LEU A 10 21.45 -24.05 7.07
CA LEU A 10 20.24 -23.65 7.78
C LEU A 10 19.88 -24.75 8.79
N LEU A 11 19.83 -24.39 10.07
CA LEU A 11 19.24 -25.19 11.14
C LEU A 11 17.71 -25.00 11.11
N LEU A 12 17.01 -26.04 10.69
CA LEU A 12 15.58 -26.20 10.90
C LEU A 12 15.33 -26.58 12.36
N VAL A 13 14.68 -25.73 13.11
CA VAL A 13 14.02 -26.09 14.38
C VAL A 13 12.56 -26.33 14.10
N GLY A 14 12.19 -27.60 14.03
CA GLY A 14 10.80 -28.01 13.96
C GLY A 14 10.15 -27.92 15.34
N SER A 15 8.95 -27.34 15.39
CA SER A 15 8.02 -27.55 16.49
C SER A 15 6.67 -27.96 15.91
N LEU A 16 6.43 -29.25 15.97
CA LEU A 16 5.13 -29.89 15.78
C LEU A 16 4.30 -29.63 17.04
N LEU A 17 3.19 -28.96 16.93
CA LEU A 17 2.07 -29.12 17.83
C LEU A 17 0.79 -29.12 16.97
N GLY A 18 0.21 -30.30 16.82
CA GLY A 18 -1.06 -30.52 16.19
C GLY A 18 -2.19 -30.04 17.09
N CYS A 19 -3.24 -29.53 16.49
CA CYS A 19 -4.58 -29.50 17.06
C CYS A 19 -5.61 -29.70 15.97
N GLY A 20 -6.46 -30.64 16.26
CA GLY A 20 -7.57 -31.24 15.65
C GLY A 20 -8.43 -30.40 14.71
N GLY A 21 -8.81 -31.05 13.61
CA GLY A 21 -9.77 -30.56 12.68
C GLY A 21 -11.18 -30.52 13.26
N VAL A 22 -11.89 -29.44 12.94
CA VAL A 22 -13.33 -29.44 12.81
C VAL A 22 -13.64 -29.09 11.36
N SER A 23 -13.87 -30.12 10.58
CA SER A 23 -14.43 -30.02 9.24
C SER A 23 -15.93 -29.78 9.38
N THR A 24 -16.39 -28.60 9.10
CA THR A 24 -17.79 -28.36 8.77
C THR A 24 -17.85 -27.98 7.30
N HIS A 25 -18.07 -28.97 6.46
CA HIS A 25 -18.57 -28.80 5.10
C HIS A 25 -20.03 -28.31 5.20
N GLY A 26 -20.21 -27.00 5.18
CA GLY A 26 -21.46 -26.38 4.79
C GLY A 26 -21.19 -25.70 3.46
N GLY A 27 -21.78 -26.18 2.38
CA GLY A 27 -21.85 -25.47 1.11
C GLY A 27 -22.69 -24.21 1.36
N GLU A 28 -22.04 -23.10 1.68
CA GLU A 28 -22.67 -21.79 1.66
C GLU A 28 -22.41 -21.17 0.30
N ASP A 29 -23.49 -20.74 -0.33
CA ASP A 29 -23.48 -19.84 -1.49
C ASP A 29 -22.37 -18.82 -1.33
N ALA A 30 -21.53 -18.69 -2.36
CA ALA A 30 -20.46 -17.69 -2.43
C ALA A 30 -21.06 -16.27 -2.57
N GLY A 31 -22.05 -15.94 -1.72
CA GLY A 31 -22.63 -14.61 -1.58
C GLY A 31 -21.61 -13.68 -0.98
N MET A 32 -21.47 -12.51 -1.58
CA MET A 32 -20.64 -11.40 -1.14
C MET A 32 -20.81 -11.14 0.36
N VAL A 33 -19.76 -11.33 1.16
CA VAL A 33 -19.85 -11.20 2.62
C VAL A 33 -19.01 -10.02 3.09
N LEU A 34 -19.70 -8.91 3.34
CA LEU A 34 -19.18 -7.80 4.13
C LEU A 34 -19.38 -8.13 5.62
N ARG A 35 -18.32 -8.09 6.40
CA ARG A 35 -18.37 -8.33 7.85
C ARG A 35 -17.89 -7.11 8.61
N ALA A 36 -18.44 -6.86 9.80
CA ALA A 36 -17.85 -5.87 10.70
C ALA A 36 -16.46 -6.33 11.14
N CYS A 37 -15.53 -5.38 11.29
CA CYS A 37 -14.21 -5.70 11.82
C CYS A 37 -14.33 -6.24 13.25
N PRO A 38 -13.47 -7.19 13.66
CA PRO A 38 -13.41 -7.61 15.06
C PRO A 38 -12.94 -6.44 15.94
N THR A 39 -13.67 -6.18 17.02
CA THR A 39 -13.37 -5.10 17.97
C THR A 39 -12.60 -5.57 19.21
N SER A 40 -12.40 -6.88 19.34
CA SER A 40 -11.66 -7.49 20.44
C SER A 40 -10.95 -8.77 20.00
N GLY A 41 -9.95 -9.19 20.75
CA GLY A 41 -9.18 -10.40 20.47
C GLY A 41 -8.12 -10.23 19.37
N PRO A 42 -7.50 -11.35 18.94
CA PRO A 42 -6.50 -11.33 17.87
C PRO A 42 -7.07 -10.79 16.57
N GLY A 43 -6.48 -9.72 16.03
CA GLY A 43 -6.94 -9.06 14.81
C GLY A 43 -8.01 -7.98 15.04
N ALA A 44 -8.23 -7.55 16.29
CA ALA A 44 -9.06 -6.38 16.57
C ALA A 44 -8.59 -5.15 15.79
N VAL A 45 -9.54 -4.39 15.27
CA VAL A 45 -9.31 -3.14 14.56
C VAL A 45 -9.89 -2.00 15.39
N VAL A 46 -9.05 -1.06 15.78
CA VAL A 46 -9.47 0.21 16.36
C VAL A 46 -9.63 1.22 15.22
N SER A 47 -10.77 1.86 15.16
CA SER A 47 -11.07 2.83 14.11
C SER A 47 -11.96 3.94 14.67
N ALA A 48 -11.74 5.15 14.19
CA ALA A 48 -12.57 6.32 14.51
C ALA A 48 -13.93 6.31 13.79
N GLY A 49 -14.31 5.21 13.17
CA GLY A 49 -15.55 5.05 12.44
C GLY A 49 -16.00 3.59 12.39
N ARG A 50 -16.97 3.31 11.52
CA ARG A 50 -17.48 1.95 11.33
C ARG A 50 -16.56 1.16 10.41
N CYS A 51 -15.94 0.10 10.93
CA CYS A 51 -15.00 -0.72 10.18
C CYS A 51 -15.65 -1.98 9.60
N TRP A 52 -15.26 -2.28 8.37
CA TRP A 52 -15.70 -3.43 7.59
C TRP A 52 -14.51 -4.23 7.06
N VAL A 53 -14.69 -5.54 6.93
CA VAL A 53 -13.70 -6.46 6.35
C VAL A 53 -14.36 -7.35 5.29
N PHE A 54 -13.64 -7.56 4.18
CA PHE A 54 -14.08 -8.37 3.05
C PHE A 54 -12.87 -8.91 2.28
N SER A 55 -13.08 -9.94 1.47
CA SER A 55 -12.04 -10.41 0.52
C SER A 55 -12.25 -9.80 -0.87
N PRO A 56 -11.23 -9.71 -1.72
CA PRO A 56 -11.40 -9.35 -3.12
C PRO A 56 -12.40 -10.24 -3.86
N ALA A 57 -12.40 -11.54 -3.58
CA ALA A 57 -13.38 -12.48 -4.14
C ALA A 57 -14.82 -12.10 -3.76
N SER A 58 -15.06 -11.67 -2.52
CA SER A 58 -16.37 -11.17 -2.07
C SER A 58 -16.79 -9.89 -2.79
N ALA A 59 -15.83 -9.07 -3.23
CA ALA A 59 -16.10 -7.85 -4.00
C ALA A 59 -16.23 -8.10 -5.52
N GLY A 60 -16.18 -9.36 -5.97
CA GLY A 60 -16.32 -9.75 -7.37
C GLY A 60 -15.01 -9.91 -8.14
N ALA A 61 -13.86 -9.88 -7.46
CA ALA A 61 -12.59 -10.27 -8.10
C ALA A 61 -12.58 -11.76 -8.42
N GLY A 62 -12.02 -12.12 -9.56
CA GLY A 62 -11.81 -13.51 -9.93
C GLY A 62 -10.82 -14.23 -8.99
N PRO A 63 -10.70 -15.57 -9.11
CA PRO A 63 -9.69 -16.32 -8.39
C PRO A 63 -8.29 -15.89 -8.83
N GLY A 64 -7.38 -15.69 -7.90
CA GLY A 64 -6.00 -15.29 -8.19
C GLY A 64 -5.20 -15.05 -6.93
N GLN A 65 -4.00 -14.48 -7.09
CA GLN A 65 -3.12 -14.18 -5.96
C GLN A 65 -3.80 -13.19 -5.00
N ASN A 66 -3.78 -13.52 -3.70
CA ASN A 66 -4.41 -12.72 -2.65
C ASN A 66 -5.94 -12.52 -2.79
N ALA A 67 -6.65 -13.35 -3.57
CA ALA A 67 -8.10 -13.24 -3.72
C ALA A 67 -8.86 -13.45 -2.40
N THR A 68 -8.29 -14.24 -1.49
CA THR A 68 -8.83 -14.53 -0.15
C THR A 68 -8.24 -13.65 0.95
N SER A 69 -7.22 -12.85 0.67
CA SER A 69 -6.66 -11.91 1.63
C SER A 69 -7.69 -10.84 1.99
N LEU A 70 -7.72 -10.42 3.26
CA LEU A 70 -8.73 -9.48 3.72
C LEU A 70 -8.36 -8.04 3.35
N SER A 71 -9.34 -7.32 2.82
CA SER A 71 -9.35 -5.86 2.67
C SER A 71 -10.16 -5.25 3.80
N TYR A 72 -9.83 -4.01 4.19
CA TYR A 72 -10.47 -3.31 5.29
C TYR A 72 -10.97 -1.95 4.83
N ALA A 73 -12.19 -1.60 5.22
CA ALA A 73 -12.80 -0.32 4.91
C ALA A 73 -13.31 0.37 6.17
N VAL A 74 -13.16 1.69 6.28
CA VAL A 74 -13.78 2.49 7.34
C VAL A 74 -14.68 3.55 6.76
N GLU A 75 -15.87 3.62 7.31
CA GLU A 75 -16.82 4.74 7.17
C GLU A 75 -16.56 5.72 8.30
N PRO A 76 -16.31 7.02 8.04
CA PRO A 76 -16.08 7.99 9.10
C PRO A 76 -17.32 8.15 9.99
N SER A 77 -17.12 8.59 11.23
CA SER A 77 -18.20 8.98 12.11
C SER A 77 -18.77 10.33 11.64
N GLY A 78 -20.04 10.38 11.25
CA GLY A 78 -20.69 11.61 10.76
C GLY A 78 -20.64 11.75 9.22
N THR A 79 -20.71 13.01 8.75
CA THR A 79 -20.89 13.31 7.31
C THR A 79 -19.67 13.07 6.43
N GLY A 80 -18.53 12.70 7.01
CA GLY A 80 -17.30 12.49 6.27
C GLY A 80 -16.81 13.69 5.44
N SER A 81 -15.55 13.71 5.09
CA SER A 81 -14.92 14.78 4.29
C SER A 81 -15.21 14.68 2.78
N GLY A 82 -15.79 13.58 2.32
CA GLY A 82 -15.93 13.27 0.90
C GLY A 82 -14.61 12.86 0.23
N THR A 83 -13.61 12.46 1.01
CA THR A 83 -12.30 12.02 0.57
C THR A 83 -12.09 10.55 0.92
N LEU A 84 -11.43 9.81 0.04
CA LEU A 84 -11.00 8.43 0.22
C LEU A 84 -9.50 8.38 0.47
N VAL A 85 -9.06 7.74 1.54
CA VAL A 85 -7.67 7.33 1.74
C VAL A 85 -7.50 5.87 1.31
N LEU A 86 -6.74 5.65 0.24
CA LEU A 86 -6.32 4.34 -0.22
C LEU A 86 -4.99 3.99 0.46
N LEU A 87 -4.97 2.94 1.28
CA LEU A 87 -3.76 2.46 1.96
C LEU A 87 -3.22 1.20 1.27
N LEU A 88 -1.93 1.23 0.90
CA LEU A 88 -1.23 0.13 0.24
C LEU A 88 -0.09 -0.37 1.13
N ASN A 89 -0.07 -1.67 1.43
CA ASN A 89 0.96 -2.28 2.26
C ASN A 89 2.31 -2.42 1.51
N GLY A 90 3.38 -2.64 2.26
CA GLY A 90 4.69 -2.98 1.71
C GLY A 90 4.78 -4.43 1.24
N SER A 91 5.92 -4.78 0.61
CA SER A 91 6.22 -6.14 0.17
C SER A 91 6.16 -7.13 1.33
N GLY A 92 5.64 -8.33 1.07
CA GLY A 92 5.43 -9.37 2.07
C GLY A 92 4.37 -9.02 3.12
N GLY A 93 3.78 -7.82 3.06
CA GLY A 93 2.76 -7.35 3.99
C GLY A 93 1.34 -7.69 3.55
N SER A 94 0.39 -7.27 4.38
CA SER A 94 -1.04 -7.36 4.07
C SER A 94 -1.77 -6.15 4.63
N PRO A 95 -2.98 -5.83 4.14
CA PRO A 95 -3.80 -4.78 4.74
C PRO A 95 -4.02 -5.00 6.24
N GLY A 96 -4.22 -6.25 6.66
CA GLY A 96 -4.35 -6.62 8.07
C GLY A 96 -3.14 -6.22 8.93
N GLY A 97 -1.93 -6.27 8.38
CA GLY A 97 -0.73 -5.81 9.08
C GLY A 97 -0.69 -4.31 9.35
N MET A 98 -1.38 -3.51 8.52
CA MET A 98 -1.47 -2.06 8.69
C MET A 98 -2.56 -1.61 9.67
N VAL A 99 -3.55 -2.47 9.94
CA VAL A 99 -4.76 -2.11 10.71
C VAL A 99 -4.86 -2.80 12.07
N ARG A 100 -4.00 -3.79 12.37
CA ARG A 100 -4.13 -4.67 13.54
C ARG A 100 -3.48 -4.18 14.82
N ASP A 101 -2.67 -3.15 14.79
CA ASP A 101 -2.12 -2.61 16.06
C ASP A 101 -3.26 -1.91 16.80
N PRO A 102 -3.57 -2.37 18.05
CA PRO A 102 -4.82 -1.99 18.71
C PRO A 102 -4.86 -0.53 19.19
N SER A 103 -3.74 0.17 19.26
CA SER A 103 -3.75 1.47 19.90
C SER A 103 -3.82 2.66 18.93
N LEU A 104 -2.95 2.74 17.99
CA LEU A 104 -2.82 3.86 17.05
C LEU A 104 -2.11 3.37 15.80
N ASN A 105 -2.72 3.51 14.63
CA ASN A 105 -2.17 3.10 13.35
C ASN A 105 -2.58 4.06 12.23
N LEU A 106 -2.02 3.91 11.04
CA LEU A 106 -2.33 4.76 9.89
C LEU A 106 -3.81 4.73 9.51
N PHE A 107 -4.46 3.59 9.67
CA PHE A 107 -5.87 3.41 9.37
C PHE A 107 -6.75 4.26 10.31
N THR A 108 -6.42 4.26 11.61
CA THR A 108 -7.08 5.09 12.60
C THR A 108 -6.83 6.57 12.34
N ALA A 109 -5.57 6.97 12.07
CA ALA A 109 -5.21 8.36 11.81
C ALA A 109 -5.95 8.95 10.59
N ALA A 110 -6.07 8.17 9.51
CA ALA A 110 -6.82 8.56 8.33
C ALA A 110 -8.32 8.68 8.61
N ALA A 111 -8.89 7.74 9.37
CA ALA A 111 -10.30 7.76 9.74
C ALA A 111 -10.65 8.92 10.68
N GLU A 112 -9.79 9.24 11.66
CA GLU A 112 -9.97 10.40 12.56
C GLU A 112 -9.91 11.74 11.80
N SER A 113 -9.26 11.78 10.65
CA SER A 113 -9.28 12.94 9.76
C SER A 113 -10.62 13.10 9.01
N GLY A 114 -11.61 12.25 9.29
CA GLY A 114 -12.95 12.30 8.68
C GLY A 114 -13.02 11.66 7.29
N HIS A 115 -12.03 10.89 6.89
CA HIS A 115 -11.99 10.26 5.58
C HIS A 115 -12.60 8.85 5.57
N HIS A 116 -13.16 8.46 4.43
CA HIS A 116 -13.30 7.04 4.13
C HIS A 116 -11.90 6.43 3.96
N VAL A 117 -11.68 5.24 4.51
CA VAL A 117 -10.38 4.58 4.40
C VAL A 117 -10.55 3.20 3.79
N LEU A 118 -9.72 2.85 2.84
CA LEU A 118 -9.71 1.55 2.19
C LEU A 118 -8.30 1.00 2.10
N ALA A 119 -8.02 -0.03 2.88
CA ALA A 119 -6.80 -0.82 2.77
C ALA A 119 -7.11 -2.08 1.94
N ILE A 120 -6.67 -2.12 0.70
CA ILE A 120 -6.99 -3.21 -0.23
C ILE A 120 -5.91 -4.28 -0.26
N ALA A 121 -6.34 -5.54 -0.35
CA ALA A 121 -5.45 -6.65 -0.63
C ALA A 121 -5.04 -6.63 -2.10
N TYR A 122 -3.74 -6.70 -2.35
CA TYR A 122 -3.16 -6.79 -3.69
C TYR A 122 -1.93 -7.70 -3.64
N ARG A 123 -1.40 -8.08 -4.81
CA ARG A 123 -0.18 -8.89 -4.87
C ARG A 123 1.03 -8.09 -4.42
N SER A 124 1.62 -8.46 -3.29
CA SER A 124 2.76 -7.80 -2.67
C SER A 124 3.81 -8.77 -2.11
N ASP A 125 3.79 -10.02 -2.57
CA ASP A 125 4.65 -11.12 -2.12
C ASP A 125 6.14 -10.86 -2.40
N LEU A 126 6.47 -10.23 -3.54
CA LEU A 126 7.83 -9.85 -3.90
C LEU A 126 8.00 -8.32 -3.92
N ALA A 127 9.15 -7.84 -3.49
CA ALA A 127 9.50 -6.44 -3.63
C ALA A 127 9.81 -6.08 -5.08
N VAL A 128 9.49 -4.85 -5.49
CA VAL A 128 9.86 -4.35 -6.83
C VAL A 128 11.37 -4.45 -7.06
N ALA A 129 12.18 -4.17 -6.02
CA ALA A 129 13.63 -4.28 -6.09
C ALA A 129 14.11 -5.74 -6.29
N GLU A 130 13.40 -6.73 -5.73
CA GLU A 130 13.71 -8.15 -5.95
C GLU A 130 13.41 -8.59 -7.38
N MET A 131 12.30 -8.09 -7.94
CA MET A 131 11.91 -8.38 -9.32
C MET A 131 12.81 -7.68 -10.34
N CYS A 132 13.25 -6.46 -10.05
CA CYS A 132 13.99 -5.63 -11.01
C CYS A 132 15.50 -5.68 -10.85
N GLY A 133 16.02 -5.89 -9.64
CA GLY A 133 17.45 -5.86 -9.38
C GLY A 133 18.09 -4.54 -9.86
N PRO A 134 19.18 -4.58 -10.64
CA PRO A 134 19.87 -3.39 -11.11
C PRO A 134 19.24 -2.73 -12.36
N ARG A 135 18.10 -3.24 -12.87
CA ARG A 135 17.46 -2.75 -14.12
C ARG A 135 16.57 -1.55 -13.85
N PRO A 136 16.97 -0.30 -14.16
CA PRO A 136 16.23 0.90 -13.75
C PRO A 136 14.86 1.02 -14.44
N ASP A 137 14.75 0.63 -15.71
CA ASP A 137 13.50 0.74 -16.48
C ASP A 137 12.44 -0.27 -16.02
N CYS A 138 12.86 -1.40 -15.46
CA CYS A 138 11.98 -2.42 -14.91
C CYS A 138 11.11 -1.88 -13.76
N TYR A 139 11.59 -0.95 -12.94
CA TYR A 139 10.85 -0.43 -11.79
C TYR A 139 9.52 0.19 -12.18
N GLY A 140 9.52 1.07 -13.18
CA GLY A 140 8.31 1.71 -13.70
C GLY A 140 7.35 0.71 -14.32
N ALA A 141 7.86 -0.20 -15.15
CA ALA A 141 7.08 -1.26 -15.80
C ALA A 141 6.44 -2.20 -14.77
N THR A 142 7.20 -2.64 -13.77
CA THR A 142 6.70 -3.48 -12.68
C THR A 142 5.59 -2.80 -11.89
N ARG A 143 5.77 -1.52 -11.52
CA ARG A 143 4.71 -0.77 -10.82
C ARG A 143 3.46 -0.63 -11.65
N ARG A 144 3.60 -0.30 -12.94
CA ARG A 144 2.46 -0.17 -13.83
C ARG A 144 1.72 -1.51 -13.98
N THR A 145 2.44 -2.61 -14.16
CA THR A 145 1.86 -3.95 -14.22
C THR A 145 1.09 -4.29 -12.94
N GLN A 146 1.67 -4.06 -11.76
CA GLN A 146 0.99 -4.33 -10.48
C GLN A 146 -0.23 -3.41 -10.24
N LEU A 147 -0.20 -2.18 -10.75
CA LEU A 147 -1.31 -1.25 -10.62
C LEU A 147 -2.46 -1.58 -11.59
N THR A 148 -2.15 -1.91 -12.84
CA THR A 148 -3.17 -2.09 -13.88
C THR A 148 -3.59 -3.54 -14.08
N GLY A 149 -2.75 -4.51 -13.70
CA GLY A 149 -2.88 -5.91 -14.07
C GLY A 149 -2.54 -6.19 -15.55
N VAL A 150 -2.08 -5.17 -16.29
CA VAL A 150 -1.64 -5.30 -17.68
C VAL A 150 -0.11 -5.38 -17.70
N PHE A 151 0.41 -6.45 -18.27
CA PHE A 151 1.83 -6.72 -18.31
C PHE A 151 2.59 -5.72 -19.21
N GLU A 152 3.65 -5.12 -18.66
CA GLU A 152 4.58 -4.25 -19.39
C GLU A 152 5.85 -5.01 -19.77
N ALA A 153 6.38 -4.75 -20.96
CA ALA A 153 7.47 -5.53 -21.55
C ALA A 153 8.78 -5.54 -20.74
N GLU A 154 9.09 -4.46 -20.05
CA GLU A 154 10.29 -4.33 -19.22
C GLU A 154 10.14 -4.96 -17.82
N ALA A 155 8.93 -5.34 -17.43
CA ALA A 155 8.68 -6.11 -16.21
C ALA A 155 9.17 -7.55 -16.36
N ASP A 156 9.48 -8.21 -15.26
CA ASP A 156 9.94 -9.59 -15.28
C ASP A 156 8.76 -10.58 -15.26
N ALA A 157 8.42 -11.10 -16.44
CA ALA A 157 7.31 -12.05 -16.59
C ALA A 157 7.49 -13.34 -15.78
N SER A 158 8.73 -13.74 -15.50
CA SER A 158 9.01 -14.97 -14.74
C SER A 158 8.72 -14.83 -13.24
N LEU A 159 8.72 -13.58 -12.75
CA LEU A 159 8.46 -13.25 -11.34
C LEU A 159 7.07 -12.61 -11.12
N MET A 160 6.39 -12.24 -12.21
CA MET A 160 5.13 -11.52 -12.13
C MET A 160 4.02 -12.25 -12.89
N ASP A 161 3.33 -13.14 -12.18
CA ASP A 161 2.06 -13.71 -12.64
C ASP A 161 0.91 -12.90 -12.04
N ILE A 162 0.42 -11.91 -12.78
CA ILE A 162 -0.69 -11.05 -12.38
C ILE A 162 -1.73 -10.98 -13.49
N ARG A 163 -2.98 -11.11 -13.13
CA ARG A 163 -4.13 -10.98 -14.05
C ARG A 163 -4.65 -9.55 -14.02
N VAL A 164 -5.40 -9.19 -15.05
CA VAL A 164 -5.98 -7.83 -15.15
C VAL A 164 -6.83 -7.47 -13.92
N ASP A 165 -7.62 -8.41 -13.40
CA ASP A 165 -8.48 -8.20 -12.23
C ASP A 165 -7.73 -8.23 -10.88
N GLU A 166 -6.43 -8.50 -10.89
CA GLU A 166 -5.58 -8.52 -9.69
C GLU A 166 -4.80 -7.22 -9.48
N GLY A 167 -4.78 -6.34 -10.48
CA GLY A 167 -4.18 -5.02 -10.36
C GLY A 167 -4.84 -4.19 -9.25
N VAL A 168 -4.08 -3.27 -8.66
CA VAL A 168 -4.58 -2.37 -7.60
C VAL A 168 -5.79 -1.56 -8.07
N ILE A 169 -5.74 -1.02 -9.30
CA ILE A 169 -6.81 -0.20 -9.88
C ILE A 169 -8.10 -1.00 -10.10
N PRO A 170 -8.08 -2.16 -10.76
CA PRO A 170 -9.27 -3.01 -10.86
C PRO A 170 -9.83 -3.43 -9.51
N ARG A 171 -8.99 -3.78 -8.55
CA ARG A 171 -9.43 -4.14 -7.19
C ARG A 171 -10.04 -2.96 -6.43
N LEU A 172 -9.49 -1.75 -6.60
CA LEU A 172 -10.08 -0.54 -6.03
C LEU A 172 -11.47 -0.27 -6.61
N ASP A 173 -11.63 -0.32 -7.93
CA ASP A 173 -12.93 -0.16 -8.58
C ASP A 173 -13.97 -1.19 -8.09
N GLN A 174 -13.58 -2.47 -8.06
CA GLN A 174 -14.45 -3.54 -7.56
C GLN A 174 -14.86 -3.31 -6.10
N ALA A 175 -13.90 -2.97 -5.24
CA ALA A 175 -14.16 -2.68 -3.83
C ALA A 175 -15.11 -1.50 -3.65
N LEU A 176 -14.92 -0.40 -4.37
CA LEU A 176 -15.78 0.78 -4.29
C LEU A 176 -17.21 0.47 -4.74
N ARG A 177 -17.39 -0.25 -5.84
CA ARG A 177 -18.71 -0.67 -6.32
C ARG A 177 -19.40 -1.63 -5.35
N ALA A 178 -18.67 -2.57 -4.80
CA ALA A 178 -19.19 -3.50 -3.81
C ALA A 178 -19.62 -2.76 -2.52
N LEU A 179 -18.76 -1.87 -1.99
CA LEU A 179 -19.06 -1.09 -0.80
C LEU A 179 -20.26 -0.15 -1.04
N ALA A 180 -20.35 0.49 -2.21
CA ALA A 180 -21.50 1.33 -2.56
C ALA A 180 -22.81 0.52 -2.62
N ALA A 181 -22.76 -0.73 -3.10
CA ALA A 181 -23.92 -1.63 -3.14
C ALA A 181 -24.29 -2.17 -1.75
N TRP A 182 -23.32 -2.57 -0.95
CA TRP A 182 -23.54 -3.11 0.39
C TRP A 182 -23.96 -2.03 1.41
N ARG A 183 -23.49 -0.79 1.19
CA ARG A 183 -23.63 0.33 2.11
C ARG A 183 -24.08 1.60 1.37
N PRO A 184 -25.30 1.62 0.77
CA PRO A 184 -25.73 2.68 -0.14
C PRO A 184 -25.76 4.07 0.54
N ASP A 185 -26.06 4.11 1.84
CA ASP A 185 -26.16 5.36 2.61
C ASP A 185 -24.83 5.81 3.23
N ALA A 186 -23.73 5.06 3.01
CA ALA A 186 -22.45 5.35 3.65
C ALA A 186 -21.53 6.27 2.83
N GLY A 187 -21.95 6.71 1.65
CA GLY A 187 -21.22 7.68 0.84
C GLY A 187 -20.14 7.10 -0.08
N TRP A 188 -19.99 5.77 -0.16
CA TRP A 188 -18.99 5.12 -1.02
C TRP A 188 -19.17 5.42 -2.51
N SER A 189 -20.40 5.67 -2.96
CA SER A 189 -20.71 6.04 -4.35
C SER A 189 -20.08 7.36 -4.78
N ALA A 190 -19.72 8.24 -3.84
CA ALA A 190 -19.06 9.52 -4.13
C ALA A 190 -17.65 9.37 -4.75
N PHE A 191 -17.05 8.18 -4.65
CA PHE A 191 -15.72 7.88 -5.22
C PHE A 191 -15.80 7.21 -6.59
N ILE A 192 -17.02 7.04 -7.13
CA ILE A 192 -17.29 6.51 -8.46
C ILE A 192 -17.69 7.69 -9.35
N GLY A 193 -16.71 8.27 -10.08
CA GLY A 193 -16.94 9.46 -10.92
C GLY A 193 -17.71 9.15 -12.21
N ASN A 194 -17.42 8.02 -12.85
CA ASN A 194 -18.10 7.61 -14.09
C ASN A 194 -18.45 6.11 -14.06
N PRO A 195 -19.60 5.75 -13.48
CA PRO A 195 -19.99 4.34 -13.34
C PRO A 195 -20.19 3.60 -14.66
N GLY A 196 -20.45 4.33 -15.76
CA GLY A 196 -20.64 3.76 -17.10
C GLY A 196 -19.37 3.55 -17.92
N ALA A 197 -18.21 3.99 -17.41
CA ALA A 197 -16.95 3.80 -18.12
C ALA A 197 -16.58 2.31 -18.23
N SER A 198 -15.95 1.93 -19.34
CA SER A 198 -15.52 0.55 -19.59
C SER A 198 -14.27 0.18 -18.75
N ALA A 199 -13.29 1.09 -18.69
CA ALA A 199 -12.07 0.85 -17.95
C ALA A 199 -12.22 1.15 -16.45
N PRO A 200 -11.69 0.29 -15.55
CA PRO A 200 -11.72 0.52 -14.09
C PRO A 200 -11.17 1.89 -13.68
N ALA A 201 -10.06 2.32 -14.30
CA ALA A 201 -9.43 3.59 -14.00
C ALA A 201 -10.33 4.80 -14.25
N ASP A 202 -11.15 4.74 -15.29
CA ASP A 202 -12.03 5.84 -15.69
C ASP A 202 -13.31 5.93 -14.84
N ARG A 203 -13.58 4.88 -14.06
CA ARG A 203 -14.72 4.86 -13.13
C ARG A 203 -14.43 5.54 -11.80
N ILE A 204 -13.16 5.66 -11.41
CA ILE A 204 -12.77 6.20 -10.11
C ILE A 204 -12.67 7.73 -10.18
N ASP A 205 -13.22 8.42 -9.19
CA ASP A 205 -13.00 9.86 -8.99
C ASP A 205 -11.66 10.11 -8.27
N TRP A 206 -10.58 10.11 -9.04
CA TRP A 206 -9.23 10.26 -8.53
C TRP A 206 -8.97 11.58 -7.79
N GLN A 207 -9.73 12.63 -8.09
CA GLN A 207 -9.59 13.93 -7.41
C GLN A 207 -10.04 13.87 -5.95
N ARG A 208 -10.77 12.82 -5.57
CA ARG A 208 -11.18 12.55 -4.18
C ARG A 208 -10.31 11.52 -3.47
N VAL A 209 -9.23 11.06 -4.10
CA VAL A 209 -8.38 10.00 -3.55
C VAL A 209 -7.08 10.59 -3.01
N ILE A 210 -6.78 10.26 -1.76
CA ILE A 210 -5.43 10.32 -1.18
C ILE A 210 -4.85 8.92 -1.32
N ALA A 211 -3.87 8.72 -2.20
CA ALA A 211 -3.14 7.46 -2.27
C ALA A 211 -2.00 7.46 -1.24
N SER A 212 -1.94 6.42 -0.43
CA SER A 212 -0.94 6.29 0.62
C SER A 212 -0.41 4.88 0.72
N GLY A 213 0.80 4.72 1.22
CA GLY A 213 1.35 3.40 1.45
C GLY A 213 2.74 3.41 2.07
N HIS A 214 3.13 2.22 2.51
CA HIS A 214 4.43 1.96 3.11
C HIS A 214 5.32 1.19 2.14
N SER A 215 6.61 1.53 2.09
CA SER A 215 7.60 0.78 1.31
C SER A 215 7.15 0.62 -0.15
N GLN A 216 6.97 -0.59 -0.65
CA GLN A 216 6.42 -0.87 -1.99
C GLN A 216 5.09 -0.15 -2.23
N GLY A 217 4.17 -0.18 -1.26
CA GLY A 217 2.87 0.47 -1.35
C GLY A 217 2.97 1.99 -1.49
N GLY A 218 3.93 2.63 -0.82
CA GLY A 218 4.20 4.06 -0.99
C GLY A 218 4.72 4.40 -2.39
N GLY A 219 5.54 3.53 -2.98
CA GLY A 219 5.96 3.66 -4.37
C GLY A 219 4.80 3.46 -5.37
N HIS A 220 3.86 2.56 -5.08
CA HIS A 220 2.62 2.45 -5.88
C HIS A 220 1.75 3.70 -5.75
N ALA A 221 1.62 4.27 -4.54
CA ALA A 221 0.92 5.53 -4.33
C ALA A 221 1.57 6.67 -5.14
N ALA A 222 2.90 6.76 -5.15
CA ALA A 222 3.63 7.74 -5.95
C ALA A 222 3.40 7.54 -7.45
N TYR A 223 3.40 6.28 -7.92
CA TYR A 223 3.15 5.98 -9.33
C TYR A 223 1.70 6.31 -9.73
N LEU A 224 0.70 6.02 -8.88
CA LEU A 224 -0.68 6.48 -9.08
C LEU A 224 -0.75 8.00 -9.23
N GLY A 225 0.01 8.75 -8.42
CA GLY A 225 0.12 10.21 -8.54
C GLY A 225 0.80 10.68 -9.83
N LYS A 226 1.53 9.82 -10.56
CA LYS A 226 2.00 10.13 -11.92
C LYS A 226 0.93 9.86 -12.98
N LEU A 227 0.01 8.91 -12.72
CA LEU A 227 -1.03 8.54 -13.68
C LEU A 227 -2.30 9.38 -13.58
N PHE A 228 -2.68 9.77 -12.36
CA PHE A 228 -4.00 10.35 -12.06
C PHE A 228 -3.92 11.63 -11.24
N PRO A 229 -4.89 12.55 -11.37
CA PRO A 229 -4.97 13.79 -10.61
C PRO A 229 -5.46 13.52 -9.16
N LEU A 230 -4.61 12.89 -8.35
CA LEU A 230 -4.93 12.60 -6.96
C LEU A 230 -5.02 13.88 -6.12
N MET A 231 -5.87 13.87 -5.10
CA MET A 231 -5.90 14.93 -4.10
C MET A 231 -4.56 15.03 -3.39
N ARG A 232 -3.97 13.87 -3.03
CA ARG A 232 -2.68 13.80 -2.32
C ARG A 232 -2.03 12.43 -2.50
N VAL A 233 -0.71 12.39 -2.36
CA VAL A 233 0.11 11.18 -2.23
C VAL A 233 0.87 11.24 -0.92
N VAL A 234 0.74 10.21 -0.07
CA VAL A 234 1.46 10.14 1.22
C VAL A 234 2.31 8.87 1.25
N GLN A 235 3.63 9.04 1.36
CA GLN A 235 4.61 7.97 1.30
C GLN A 235 5.24 7.75 2.67
N PHE A 236 5.29 6.50 3.12
CA PHE A 236 5.94 6.10 4.36
C PHE A 236 7.12 5.17 4.05
N SER A 237 8.35 5.57 4.43
CA SER A 237 9.60 4.85 4.13
C SER A 237 9.65 4.39 2.67
N SER A 238 9.43 5.33 1.76
CA SER A 238 9.23 5.12 0.31
C SER A 238 9.47 6.45 -0.44
N THR A 239 9.73 6.48 -1.72
CA THR A 239 9.84 5.40 -2.71
C THR A 239 11.28 4.90 -2.73
N CYS A 240 11.45 3.58 -2.82
CA CYS A 240 12.79 2.97 -2.71
C CYS A 240 13.42 2.66 -4.09
N ASP A 241 12.88 3.18 -5.18
CA ASP A 241 13.26 2.88 -6.56
C ASP A 241 14.52 3.63 -6.99
N ALA A 242 15.67 3.25 -6.40
CA ALA A 242 16.97 3.84 -6.70
C ALA A 242 18.05 2.73 -6.80
N PRO A 243 18.04 1.91 -7.88
CA PRO A 243 19.06 0.89 -8.07
C PRO A 243 20.45 1.52 -8.17
N GLY A 244 21.38 1.04 -7.34
CA GLY A 244 22.71 1.62 -7.27
C GLY A 244 22.78 3.07 -6.76
N GLY A 245 21.73 3.56 -6.12
CA GLY A 245 21.63 4.92 -5.59
C GLY A 245 21.15 5.97 -6.59
N VAL A 246 20.78 5.56 -7.80
CA VAL A 246 20.24 6.46 -8.85
C VAL A 246 18.73 6.26 -8.94
N PRO A 247 17.91 7.31 -8.77
CA PRO A 247 16.46 7.19 -8.90
C PRO A 247 16.04 6.62 -10.25
N ALA A 248 15.09 5.68 -10.24
CA ALA A 248 14.59 5.05 -11.47
C ALA A 248 13.94 6.10 -12.41
N PRO A 249 14.06 5.97 -13.74
CA PRO A 249 13.64 6.98 -14.71
C PRO A 249 12.16 7.42 -14.57
N TRP A 250 11.26 6.52 -14.20
CA TRP A 250 9.85 6.84 -14.04
C TRP A 250 9.59 7.94 -13.01
N THR A 251 10.48 8.10 -12.02
CA THR A 251 10.31 9.10 -10.95
C THR A 251 10.46 10.53 -11.47
N ALA A 252 11.29 10.75 -12.52
CA ALA A 252 11.45 12.03 -13.19
C ALA A 252 10.43 12.27 -14.31
N ALA A 253 9.68 11.22 -14.74
CA ALA A 253 8.69 11.36 -15.80
C ALA A 253 7.64 12.41 -15.44
N ALA A 254 7.18 13.17 -16.43
CA ALA A 254 6.09 14.12 -16.24
C ALA A 254 4.84 13.39 -15.74
N SER A 255 4.12 14.03 -14.82
CA SER A 255 2.79 13.54 -14.43
C SER A 255 1.78 13.86 -15.52
N GLY A 256 0.81 12.96 -15.71
CA GLY A 256 -0.28 13.13 -16.66
C GLY A 256 -1.31 14.21 -16.29
N TRP A 257 -1.07 14.98 -15.24
CA TRP A 257 -1.96 16.03 -14.73
C TRP A 257 -1.28 17.41 -14.71
N ALA A 258 -2.10 18.45 -14.86
CA ALA A 258 -1.64 19.81 -15.10
C ALA A 258 -1.10 20.56 -13.87
N THR A 259 -1.31 20.05 -12.66
CA THR A 259 -0.82 20.66 -11.42
C THR A 259 0.55 20.14 -11.05
N SER A 260 1.41 20.98 -10.47
CA SER A 260 2.73 20.56 -10.03
C SER A 260 2.63 19.39 -9.05
N PRO A 261 3.18 18.21 -9.37
CA PRO A 261 3.10 17.06 -8.47
C PRO A 261 3.69 17.35 -7.09
N GLY A 262 4.65 18.26 -7.02
CA GLY A 262 5.41 18.60 -5.82
C GLY A 262 4.55 19.07 -4.65
N GLU A 263 3.42 19.71 -4.92
CA GLU A 263 2.50 20.17 -3.87
C GLU A 263 1.58 19.09 -3.33
N ALA A 264 1.33 18.06 -4.11
CA ALA A 264 0.46 16.94 -3.73
C ALA A 264 1.19 15.76 -3.05
N PHE A 265 2.52 15.71 -3.15
CA PHE A 265 3.35 14.63 -2.63
C PHE A 265 3.87 14.94 -1.24
N PHE A 266 3.74 13.98 -0.32
CA PHE A 266 4.21 14.03 1.07
C PHE A 266 4.98 12.77 1.40
N GLY A 267 6.03 12.88 2.23
CA GLY A 267 6.78 11.71 2.67
C GLY A 267 7.16 11.79 4.15
N LEU A 268 7.12 10.67 4.84
CA LEU A 268 7.63 10.46 6.19
C LEU A 268 8.52 9.23 6.20
N SER A 269 9.80 9.38 6.58
CA SER A 269 10.77 8.30 6.67
C SER A 269 11.71 8.51 7.85
N ALA A 270 12.37 7.45 8.29
CA ALA A 270 13.49 7.56 9.22
C ALA A 270 14.77 7.89 8.46
N PRO A 271 15.63 8.77 9.00
CA PRO A 271 16.82 9.23 8.30
C PRO A 271 17.81 8.08 8.03
N THR A 272 18.42 8.11 6.85
CA THR A 272 19.50 7.19 6.49
C THR A 272 20.85 7.85 6.76
N VAL A 273 21.74 7.12 7.43
CA VAL A 273 23.09 7.57 7.72
C VAL A 273 24.03 7.07 6.64
N PHE A 274 24.81 7.99 6.05
CA PHE A 274 25.80 7.67 5.03
C PHE A 274 27.24 7.90 5.54
N ARG A 275 28.13 6.98 5.19
CA ARG A 275 29.57 7.16 5.38
C ARG A 275 30.27 6.95 4.03
N ALA A 276 31.03 7.94 3.60
CA ALA A 276 31.67 7.94 2.28
C ALA A 276 30.69 7.62 1.12
N GLY A 277 29.44 8.12 1.21
CA GLY A 277 28.40 7.88 0.21
C GLY A 277 27.71 6.52 0.29
N VAL A 278 28.08 5.65 1.25
CA VAL A 278 27.48 4.34 1.44
C VAL A 278 26.55 4.36 2.65
N PRO A 279 25.32 3.79 2.54
CA PRO A 279 24.40 3.69 3.66
C PRO A 279 24.98 2.82 4.78
N THR A 280 25.04 3.36 6.00
CA THR A 280 25.62 2.65 7.16
C THR A 280 24.66 2.49 8.33
N GLY A 281 23.49 3.15 8.29
CA GLY A 281 22.49 3.10 9.35
C GLY A 281 21.21 3.80 8.95
N GLY A 282 20.21 3.74 9.80
CA GLY A 282 18.89 4.25 9.54
C GLY A 282 18.05 3.32 8.66
N ASP A 283 17.28 3.88 7.73
CA ASP A 283 16.43 3.11 6.82
C ASP A 283 17.25 2.48 5.67
N LEU A 284 17.86 1.34 5.92
CA LEU A 284 18.67 0.63 4.92
C LEU A 284 17.84 -0.07 3.84
N ASN A 285 16.52 -0.24 4.04
CA ASN A 285 15.64 -0.80 3.02
C ASN A 285 15.24 0.25 1.97
N CYS A 286 15.32 1.54 2.34
CA CYS A 286 14.99 2.66 1.46
C CYS A 286 16.02 3.79 1.58
N PRO A 287 17.33 3.52 1.37
CA PRO A 287 18.39 4.45 1.76
C PRO A 287 18.42 5.73 0.93
N TYR A 288 17.83 5.74 -0.27
CA TYR A 288 17.89 6.86 -1.21
C TYR A 288 16.53 7.55 -1.40
N HIS A 289 15.59 7.39 -0.45
CA HIS A 289 14.24 7.95 -0.57
C HIS A 289 14.23 9.46 -0.81
N LEU A 290 15.14 10.23 -0.18
CA LEU A 290 15.24 11.68 -0.40
C LEU A 290 15.58 12.02 -1.86
N ALA A 291 16.52 11.31 -2.48
CA ALA A 291 16.86 11.53 -3.89
C ALA A 291 15.68 11.19 -4.80
N VAL A 292 14.91 10.16 -4.46
CA VAL A 292 13.69 9.81 -5.18
C VAL A 292 12.60 10.86 -5.00
N TRP A 293 12.40 11.38 -3.78
CA TRP A 293 11.43 12.46 -3.52
C TRP A 293 11.76 13.74 -4.30
N GLN A 294 13.04 14.13 -4.34
CA GLN A 294 13.50 15.24 -5.17
C GLN A 294 13.20 15.00 -6.65
N ASN A 295 13.47 13.78 -7.14
CA ASN A 295 13.22 13.41 -8.54
C ASN A 295 11.72 13.35 -8.87
N LEU A 296 10.86 12.99 -7.91
CA LEU A 296 9.40 13.10 -8.02
C LEU A 296 8.90 14.55 -8.04
N GLY A 297 9.77 15.52 -7.74
CA GLY A 297 9.40 16.93 -7.63
C GLY A 297 8.67 17.27 -6.31
N MET A 298 8.83 16.45 -5.27
CA MET A 298 8.23 16.72 -3.96
C MET A 298 8.87 17.97 -3.33
N ALA A 299 8.05 18.92 -2.92
CA ALA A 299 8.54 20.14 -2.25
C ALA A 299 9.25 19.78 -0.92
N GLU A 300 10.36 20.48 -0.60
CA GLU A 300 11.14 20.21 0.61
C GLU A 300 10.29 20.30 1.89
N SER A 301 9.36 21.24 1.95
CA SER A 301 8.42 21.39 3.07
C SER A 301 7.48 20.20 3.28
N ARG A 302 7.42 19.26 2.33
CA ARG A 302 6.62 18.05 2.36
C ARG A 302 7.45 16.80 2.62
N GLN A 303 8.76 16.93 2.74
CA GLN A 303 9.73 15.87 2.99
C GLN A 303 10.06 15.83 4.49
N ALA A 304 9.54 14.85 5.21
CA ALA A 304 9.84 14.64 6.62
C ALA A 304 10.77 13.41 6.77
N ASP A 305 12.05 13.67 6.97
CA ASP A 305 13.09 12.65 7.19
C ASP A 305 13.49 12.64 8.67
N ASP A 306 12.48 12.59 9.55
CA ASP A 306 12.63 12.67 10.99
C ASP A 306 11.65 11.75 11.75
N ALA A 307 11.16 10.70 11.09
CA ALA A 307 10.24 9.76 11.72
C ALA A 307 10.84 9.20 13.02
N ALA A 308 10.12 9.36 14.11
CA ALA A 308 10.51 8.79 15.39
C ALA A 308 10.63 7.27 15.28
N THR A 309 11.63 6.70 15.93
CA THR A 309 11.87 5.26 16.02
C THR A 309 11.42 4.73 17.36
N CYS A 310 10.92 3.50 17.40
CA CYS A 310 10.48 2.82 18.61
C CYS A 310 11.25 1.53 18.82
N ALA A 311 11.43 1.14 20.09
CA ALA A 311 12.06 -0.13 20.43
C ALA A 311 11.29 -1.30 19.79
N GLY A 312 12.02 -2.23 19.18
CA GLY A 312 11.46 -3.40 18.50
C GLY A 312 11.02 -3.17 17.06
N LEU A 313 11.03 -1.92 16.56
CA LEU A 313 10.79 -1.59 15.15
C LEU A 313 12.09 -1.12 14.51
N GLY A 314 12.43 -1.72 13.37
CA GLY A 314 13.50 -1.16 12.52
C GLY A 314 13.09 0.21 11.94
N PRO A 315 14.06 1.05 11.54
CA PRO A 315 13.78 2.38 10.99
C PRO A 315 12.76 2.37 9.84
N HIS A 316 12.81 1.36 8.99
CA HIS A 316 11.87 1.20 7.86
C HIS A 316 10.42 1.06 8.31
N GLY A 317 10.16 0.23 9.32
CA GLY A 317 8.83 0.02 9.88
C GLY A 317 8.36 1.14 10.82
N ALA A 318 9.29 1.94 11.37
CA ALA A 318 9.00 2.95 12.36
C ALA A 318 8.09 4.07 11.82
N SER A 319 8.20 4.40 10.53
CA SER A 319 7.36 5.43 9.90
C SER A 319 5.86 5.13 9.98
N ILE A 320 5.48 3.85 10.09
CA ILE A 320 4.07 3.40 10.17
C ILE A 320 3.70 2.69 11.46
N GLY A 321 4.68 2.19 12.22
CA GLY A 321 4.44 1.38 13.42
C GLY A 321 4.77 2.09 14.73
N CYS A 322 5.54 3.17 14.70
CA CYS A 322 5.90 3.91 15.90
C CYS A 322 4.80 4.93 16.28
N THR A 323 4.07 4.69 17.36
CA THR A 323 2.96 5.55 17.79
C THR A 323 3.39 6.98 18.16
N ALA A 324 4.67 7.24 18.40
CA ALA A 324 5.19 8.60 18.52
C ALA A 324 5.01 9.45 17.25
N ASN A 325 4.79 8.80 16.11
CA ASN A 325 4.50 9.49 14.84
C ASN A 325 3.00 9.77 14.63
N TYR A 326 2.12 9.42 15.57
CA TYR A 326 0.65 9.47 15.36
C TYR A 326 0.15 10.85 14.96
N SER A 327 0.58 11.91 15.65
CA SER A 327 0.20 13.28 15.31
C SER A 327 0.63 13.68 13.89
N ARG A 328 1.79 13.21 13.46
CA ARG A 328 2.28 13.41 12.06
C ARG A 328 1.38 12.65 11.06
N TRP A 329 0.98 11.42 11.38
CA TRP A 329 0.08 10.69 10.49
C TRP A 329 -1.26 11.42 10.30
N VAL A 330 -1.86 11.92 11.39
CA VAL A 330 -3.10 12.71 11.33
C VAL A 330 -2.90 13.97 10.50
N GLU A 331 -1.78 14.69 10.66
CA GLU A 331 -1.43 15.87 9.88
C GLU A 331 -1.28 15.56 8.37
N LEU A 332 -0.64 14.45 8.03
CA LEU A 332 -0.42 14.04 6.64
C LEU A 332 -1.72 13.69 5.91
N PHE A 333 -2.77 13.28 6.64
CA PHE A 333 -4.07 12.97 6.05
C PHE A 333 -5.05 14.17 6.06
N ARG A 334 -4.83 15.21 6.85
CA ARG A 334 -5.64 16.45 6.85
C ARG A 334 -5.28 17.34 5.67
#